data_e9424148884323ed888bf3d47c67bc5c
#
_entry.id   e9424148884323ed888bf3d47c67bc5c
#
_cell.length_a   1.000
_cell.length_b   1.000
_cell.length_c   1.000
_cell.angle_alpha   90.00
_cell.angle_beta   90.00
_cell.angle_gamma   90.00
#
_symmetry.space_group_name_H-M   'P 1'
#
loop_
_entity.id
_entity.type
_entity.pdbx_description
1 polymer ?
#
loop_
_entity_poly.entity_id
_entity_poly.type
_entity_poly.pdbx_seq_one_letter_code
_entity_poly.pdbx_strand_id
1 'polypeptide(L)'
;MSNYWQERMEQNLIAVEDLELEFEKTLTSLYNQAIKEMKSTLNTFYAEYATDNKISLAEAKKVLTSKELSELKKEVQDYIQLLNQYEATNKKEFLDKLETMTSRVKVTRLQAIMLELEYELTKLLASQEDAQTSMYQQGYEQSYYNTVYNLQVNLGVGVDFTRPTKNLVVTALNEAYLGQNFSDRIWKNKDLLLANLQLELTKGFLMGKSNKQVAESLAKTLNSNYYSAETLARTEMNNICNQAALRAYSSQNVTEYEFLATLDMKTSEVCRSLDGKIFKVSEAARGVNLPPLHPHCRSTTIPVIDGNKNLTRLAKGQDGYYEVGNISYKEWLKNYVDK
;
A
#
# COMPACT_ATOMS: atom_id res chain seq x y z
N MET A 1 25.03 -27.68 9.37
CA MET A 1 23.86 -27.01 10.00
C MET A 1 23.92 -25.47 9.94
N SER A 2 25.01 -24.87 9.42
CA SER A 2 25.20 -23.40 9.39
C SER A 2 24.35 -22.65 8.35
N ASN A 3 23.85 -23.29 7.29
CA ASN A 3 23.09 -22.64 6.21
C ASN A 3 21.58 -22.55 6.45
N TYR A 4 21.04 -23.19 7.47
CA TYR A 4 19.60 -23.42 7.60
C TYR A 4 18.78 -22.12 7.77
N TRP A 5 19.14 -21.28 8.74
CA TRP A 5 18.40 -20.02 9.02
C TRP A 5 18.55 -19.00 7.90
N GLN A 6 19.71 -18.98 7.28
CA GLN A 6 20.03 -18.10 6.18
C GLN A 6 19.19 -18.44 4.95
N GLU A 7 19.23 -19.68 4.48
CA GLU A 7 18.44 -20.13 3.30
C GLU A 7 16.95 -19.86 3.50
N ARG A 8 16.47 -20.02 4.74
CA ARG A 8 15.06 -19.79 5.07
C ARG A 8 14.70 -18.31 5.15
N MET A 9 15.60 -17.49 5.69
CA MET A 9 15.38 -16.03 5.69
C MET A 9 15.43 -15.46 4.27
N GLU A 10 16.34 -15.97 3.44
CA GLU A 10 16.43 -15.63 2.02
C GLU A 10 15.13 -16.00 1.28
N GLN A 11 14.64 -17.21 1.45
CA GLN A 11 13.39 -17.66 0.86
C GLN A 11 12.20 -16.80 1.30
N ASN A 12 12.15 -16.40 2.56
CA ASN A 12 11.13 -15.50 3.07
C ASN A 12 11.22 -14.10 2.46
N LEU A 13 12.42 -13.53 2.40
CA LEU A 13 12.63 -12.20 1.82
C LEU A 13 12.29 -12.18 0.32
N ILE A 14 12.75 -13.19 -0.42
CA ILE A 14 12.45 -13.32 -1.86
C ILE A 14 10.95 -13.46 -2.08
N ALA A 15 10.28 -14.29 -1.30
CA ALA A 15 8.85 -14.51 -1.46
C ALA A 15 8.00 -13.28 -1.10
N VAL A 16 8.43 -12.48 -0.12
CA VAL A 16 7.79 -11.20 0.20
C VAL A 16 8.08 -10.16 -0.89
N GLU A 17 9.31 -10.08 -1.40
CA GLU A 17 9.66 -9.23 -2.54
C GLU A 17 8.86 -9.60 -3.80
N ASP A 18 8.63 -10.87 -4.06
CA ASP A 18 7.79 -11.33 -5.20
C ASP A 18 6.34 -10.86 -5.08
N LEU A 19 5.75 -10.96 -3.88
CA LEU A 19 4.40 -10.42 -3.62
C LEU A 19 4.34 -8.90 -3.82
N GLU A 20 5.35 -8.17 -3.35
CA GLU A 20 5.45 -6.73 -3.53
C GLU A 20 5.59 -6.34 -5.00
N LEU A 21 6.38 -7.08 -5.78
CA LEU A 21 6.56 -6.86 -7.23
C LEU A 21 5.28 -7.17 -8.02
N GLU A 22 4.54 -8.20 -7.66
CA GLU A 22 3.25 -8.51 -8.28
C GLU A 22 2.22 -7.42 -7.97
N PHE A 23 2.16 -6.97 -6.73
CA PHE A 23 1.31 -5.86 -6.34
C PHE A 23 1.69 -4.56 -7.04
N GLU A 24 2.96 -4.23 -7.19
CA GLU A 24 3.43 -3.04 -7.92
C GLU A 24 2.95 -3.03 -9.38
N LYS A 25 2.97 -4.17 -10.07
CA LYS A 25 2.40 -4.32 -11.40
C LYS A 25 0.89 -4.07 -11.41
N THR A 26 0.19 -4.61 -10.41
CA THR A 26 -1.24 -4.41 -10.24
C THR A 26 -1.55 -2.93 -9.97
N LEU A 27 -0.85 -2.30 -9.04
CA LEU A 27 -0.99 -0.88 -8.71
C LEU A 27 -0.74 0.01 -9.94
N THR A 28 0.32 -0.26 -10.69
CA THR A 28 0.64 0.44 -11.94
C THR A 28 -0.51 0.33 -12.95
N SER A 29 -1.09 -0.85 -13.11
CA SER A 29 -2.23 -1.08 -13.99
C SER A 29 -3.46 -0.28 -13.55
N LEU A 30 -3.78 -0.30 -12.25
CA LEU A 30 -4.92 0.43 -11.68
C LEU A 30 -4.81 1.93 -11.90
N TYR A 31 -3.64 2.51 -11.62
CA TYR A 31 -3.42 3.96 -11.82
C TYR A 31 -3.44 4.35 -13.29
N ASN A 32 -2.83 3.55 -14.17
CA ASN A 32 -2.88 3.80 -15.61
C ASN A 32 -4.31 3.72 -16.16
N GLN A 33 -5.11 2.77 -15.67
CA GLN A 33 -6.51 2.67 -16.06
C GLN A 33 -7.31 3.88 -15.55
N ALA A 34 -7.18 4.28 -14.30
CA ALA A 34 -7.86 5.46 -13.75
C ALA A 34 -7.51 6.74 -14.55
N ILE A 35 -6.23 6.94 -14.88
CA ILE A 35 -5.79 8.05 -15.73
C ILE A 35 -6.44 7.99 -17.12
N LYS A 36 -6.54 6.80 -17.72
CA LYS A 36 -7.18 6.61 -19.03
C LYS A 36 -8.66 6.94 -18.97
N GLU A 37 -9.37 6.45 -17.96
CA GLU A 37 -10.81 6.70 -17.79
C GLU A 37 -11.07 8.19 -17.52
N MET A 38 -10.33 8.83 -16.62
CA MET A 38 -10.47 10.27 -16.38
C MET A 38 -10.16 11.12 -17.62
N LYS A 39 -9.23 10.71 -18.48
CA LYS A 39 -9.00 11.35 -19.78
C LYS A 39 -10.19 11.15 -20.73
N SER A 40 -10.80 9.97 -20.72
CA SER A 40 -11.99 9.68 -21.53
C SER A 40 -13.16 10.55 -21.09
N THR A 41 -13.43 10.63 -19.78
CA THR A 41 -14.43 11.53 -19.18
C THR A 41 -14.22 13.00 -19.64
N LEU A 42 -12.98 13.48 -19.57
CA LEU A 42 -12.65 14.82 -20.04
C LEU A 42 -12.86 15.00 -21.54
N ASN A 43 -12.51 14.00 -22.35
CA ASN A 43 -12.73 14.05 -23.79
C ASN A 43 -14.21 14.19 -24.13
N THR A 44 -15.08 13.39 -23.49
CA THR A 44 -16.54 13.47 -23.64
C THR A 44 -17.05 14.85 -23.23
N PHE A 45 -16.64 15.33 -22.06
CA PHE A 45 -17.03 16.64 -21.53
C PHE A 45 -16.63 17.80 -22.47
N TYR A 46 -15.40 17.77 -23.00
CA TYR A 46 -14.95 18.77 -23.96
C TYR A 46 -15.63 18.64 -25.32
N ALA A 47 -15.89 17.44 -25.80
CA ALA A 47 -16.64 17.22 -27.05
C ALA A 47 -18.06 17.80 -26.97
N GLU A 48 -18.68 17.73 -25.79
CA GLU A 48 -20.06 18.19 -25.58
C GLU A 48 -20.15 19.70 -25.34
N TYR A 49 -19.21 20.30 -24.60
CA TYR A 49 -19.36 21.67 -24.10
C TYR A 49 -18.28 22.67 -24.59
N ALA A 50 -17.25 22.22 -25.31
CA ALA A 50 -16.17 23.11 -25.73
C ALA A 50 -16.51 23.91 -27.00
N THR A 51 -16.04 25.16 -27.01
CA THR A 51 -15.92 25.97 -28.22
C THR A 51 -14.43 26.18 -28.48
N ASP A 52 -13.97 25.94 -29.70
CA ASP A 52 -12.56 26.01 -30.07
C ASP A 52 -11.63 25.21 -29.12
N ASN A 53 -12.07 24.01 -28.75
CA ASN A 53 -11.35 23.11 -27.83
C ASN A 53 -11.07 23.71 -26.44
N LYS A 54 -11.90 24.67 -26.01
CA LYS A 54 -11.83 25.34 -24.71
C LYS A 54 -13.19 25.39 -24.05
N ILE A 55 -13.21 25.29 -22.72
CA ILE A 55 -14.40 25.47 -21.90
C ILE A 55 -14.13 26.63 -20.96
N SER A 56 -15.03 27.64 -20.95
CA SER A 56 -14.95 28.71 -19.96
C SER A 56 -15.54 28.24 -18.63
N LEU A 57 -15.10 28.87 -17.51
CA LEU A 57 -15.69 28.57 -16.20
C LEU A 57 -17.19 28.91 -16.17
N ALA A 58 -17.63 29.91 -16.92
CA ALA A 58 -19.05 30.27 -17.04
C ALA A 58 -19.84 29.12 -17.71
N GLU A 59 -19.31 28.51 -18.76
CA GLU A 59 -19.91 27.37 -19.43
C GLU A 59 -19.98 26.14 -18.50
N ALA A 60 -18.89 25.84 -17.79
CA ALA A 60 -18.84 24.75 -16.84
C ALA A 60 -19.82 24.91 -15.64
N LYS A 61 -20.18 26.16 -15.29
CA LYS A 61 -21.16 26.48 -14.22
C LYS A 61 -22.61 26.44 -14.68
N LYS A 62 -22.90 26.26 -15.96
CA LYS A 62 -24.28 26.12 -16.42
C LYS A 62 -24.95 24.88 -15.81
N VAL A 63 -26.22 25.00 -15.52
CA VAL A 63 -27.06 23.89 -15.04
C VAL A 63 -27.32 22.92 -16.18
N LEU A 64 -27.28 21.64 -15.91
CA LEU A 64 -27.65 20.58 -16.86
C LEU A 64 -29.08 20.74 -17.31
N THR A 65 -29.36 20.46 -18.58
CA THR A 65 -30.71 20.31 -19.09
C THR A 65 -31.41 19.10 -18.46
N SER A 66 -32.72 19.03 -18.57
CA SER A 66 -33.49 17.88 -18.05
C SER A 66 -33.04 16.55 -18.65
N LYS A 67 -32.61 16.55 -19.93
CA LYS A 67 -32.10 15.35 -20.60
C LYS A 67 -30.74 14.94 -20.02
N GLU A 68 -29.79 15.85 -19.98
CA GLU A 68 -28.44 15.61 -19.42
C GLU A 68 -28.53 15.13 -17.96
N LEU A 69 -29.41 15.74 -17.14
CA LEU A 69 -29.62 15.33 -15.75
C LEU A 69 -30.21 13.90 -15.66
N SER A 70 -31.10 13.53 -16.58
CA SER A 70 -31.66 12.17 -16.63
C SER A 70 -30.64 11.13 -17.03
N GLU A 71 -29.71 11.46 -17.93
CA GLU A 71 -28.60 10.62 -18.36
C GLU A 71 -27.62 10.43 -17.19
N LEU A 72 -27.19 11.51 -16.54
CA LEU A 72 -26.32 11.45 -15.35
C LEU A 72 -26.92 10.57 -14.23
N LYS A 73 -28.23 10.65 -13.99
CA LYS A 73 -28.88 9.81 -12.97
C LYS A 73 -28.86 8.32 -13.29
N LYS A 74 -28.90 7.93 -14.56
CA LYS A 74 -28.72 6.53 -14.97
C LYS A 74 -27.29 6.07 -14.72
N GLU A 75 -26.31 6.86 -15.13
CA GLU A 75 -24.89 6.58 -14.89
C GLU A 75 -24.58 6.45 -13.39
N VAL A 76 -25.17 7.31 -12.54
CA VAL A 76 -25.04 7.22 -11.08
C VAL A 76 -25.55 5.88 -10.55
N GLN A 77 -26.61 5.31 -11.12
CA GLN A 77 -27.09 4.00 -10.71
C GLN A 77 -26.12 2.88 -11.10
N ASP A 78 -25.54 2.98 -12.28
CA ASP A 78 -24.51 2.03 -12.73
C ASP A 78 -23.25 2.13 -11.84
N TYR A 79 -22.84 3.33 -11.44
CA TYR A 79 -21.73 3.55 -10.51
C TYR A 79 -21.99 2.90 -9.15
N ILE A 80 -23.20 3.01 -8.60
CA ILE A 80 -23.57 2.36 -7.33
C ILE A 80 -23.46 0.84 -7.46
N GLN A 81 -23.97 0.26 -8.55
CA GLN A 81 -23.90 -1.19 -8.77
C GLN A 81 -22.46 -1.68 -8.88
N LEU A 82 -21.63 -0.98 -9.64
CA LEU A 82 -20.21 -1.34 -9.83
C LEU A 82 -19.42 -1.22 -8.53
N LEU A 83 -19.61 -0.13 -7.76
CA LEU A 83 -18.90 0.06 -6.50
C LEU A 83 -19.29 -0.95 -5.43
N ASN A 84 -20.52 -1.48 -5.48
CA ASN A 84 -20.94 -2.52 -4.54
C ASN A 84 -20.23 -3.87 -4.74
N GLN A 85 -19.50 -4.06 -5.84
CA GLN A 85 -18.71 -5.26 -6.10
C GLN A 85 -17.38 -5.29 -5.30
N TYR A 86 -16.92 -4.16 -4.79
CA TYR A 86 -15.70 -4.06 -4.00
C TYR A 86 -15.96 -4.34 -2.51
N GLU A 87 -14.99 -4.96 -1.82
CA GLU A 87 -15.06 -5.22 -0.39
C GLU A 87 -14.70 -4.00 0.48
N ALA A 88 -14.01 -3.02 -0.09
CA ALA A 88 -13.59 -1.80 0.58
C ALA A 88 -14.75 -1.11 1.33
N THR A 89 -14.62 -0.93 2.63
CA THR A 89 -15.70 -0.36 3.48
C THR A 89 -15.80 1.16 3.39
N ASN A 90 -14.69 1.84 3.22
CA ASN A 90 -14.60 3.31 3.18
C ASN A 90 -15.22 3.94 1.92
N LYS A 91 -15.60 3.15 0.91
CA LYS A 91 -16.40 3.62 -0.24
C LYS A 91 -17.81 4.08 0.13
N LYS A 92 -18.31 3.73 1.32
CA LYS A 92 -19.69 4.00 1.76
C LYS A 92 -20.05 5.48 1.69
N GLU A 93 -19.17 6.37 2.12
CA GLU A 93 -19.41 7.81 2.07
C GLU A 93 -19.74 8.30 0.65
N PHE A 94 -19.03 7.78 -0.35
CA PHE A 94 -19.30 8.13 -1.74
C PHE A 94 -20.59 7.48 -2.26
N LEU A 95 -20.93 6.26 -1.85
CA LEU A 95 -22.21 5.64 -2.18
C LEU A 95 -23.39 6.47 -1.65
N ASP A 96 -23.33 6.93 -0.40
CA ASP A 96 -24.36 7.80 0.19
C ASP A 96 -24.50 9.12 -0.59
N LYS A 97 -23.38 9.67 -1.09
CA LYS A 97 -23.37 10.85 -1.97
C LYS A 97 -24.02 10.57 -3.31
N LEU A 98 -23.77 9.43 -3.94
CA LEU A 98 -24.39 9.02 -5.20
C LEU A 98 -25.90 8.85 -5.04
N GLU A 99 -26.36 8.20 -3.97
CA GLU A 99 -27.79 8.08 -3.66
C GLU A 99 -28.45 9.45 -3.52
N THR A 100 -27.81 10.39 -2.81
CA THR A 100 -28.31 11.76 -2.68
C THR A 100 -28.39 12.47 -4.04
N MET A 101 -27.46 12.21 -4.96
CA MET A 101 -27.46 12.81 -6.31
C MET A 101 -28.67 12.39 -7.14
N THR A 102 -29.20 11.18 -6.95
CA THR A 102 -30.39 10.71 -7.70
C THR A 102 -31.64 11.56 -7.43
N SER A 103 -31.73 12.19 -6.26
CA SER A 103 -32.84 13.05 -5.86
C SER A 103 -32.68 14.53 -6.27
N ARG A 104 -31.49 14.96 -6.70
CA ARG A 104 -31.25 16.37 -7.08
C ARG A 104 -32.00 16.77 -8.34
N VAL A 105 -32.50 18.01 -8.33
CA VAL A 105 -33.24 18.62 -9.47
C VAL A 105 -32.39 19.64 -10.23
N LYS A 106 -31.25 20.07 -9.68
CA LYS A 106 -30.32 21.02 -10.31
C LYS A 106 -28.89 20.58 -10.03
N VAL A 107 -28.15 20.33 -11.09
CA VAL A 107 -26.72 19.98 -11.08
C VAL A 107 -26.05 20.81 -12.17
N THR A 108 -24.88 21.40 -11.88
CA THR A 108 -24.07 22.08 -12.90
C THR A 108 -23.19 21.10 -13.64
N ARG A 109 -22.75 21.45 -14.87
CA ARG A 109 -21.81 20.66 -15.67
C ARG A 109 -20.51 20.38 -14.88
N LEU A 110 -20.01 21.38 -14.14
CA LEU A 110 -18.84 21.20 -13.27
C LEU A 110 -19.08 20.17 -12.15
N GLN A 111 -20.26 20.18 -11.55
CA GLN A 111 -20.61 19.16 -10.54
C GLN A 111 -20.72 17.77 -11.12
N ALA A 112 -21.23 17.65 -12.34
CA ALA A 112 -21.35 16.37 -13.06
C ALA A 112 -19.96 15.77 -13.33
N ILE A 113 -19.07 16.51 -14.00
CA ILE A 113 -17.71 16.00 -14.26
C ILE A 113 -16.93 15.72 -12.99
N MET A 114 -17.10 16.51 -11.93
CA MET A 114 -16.48 16.23 -10.64
C MET A 114 -16.98 14.94 -10.00
N LEU A 115 -18.27 14.62 -10.19
CA LEU A 115 -18.82 13.35 -9.71
C LEU A 115 -18.23 12.15 -10.43
N GLU A 116 -18.08 12.24 -11.75
CA GLU A 116 -17.44 11.20 -12.56
C GLU A 116 -15.96 11.00 -12.20
N LEU A 117 -15.21 12.09 -12.02
CA LEU A 117 -13.81 12.00 -11.56
C LEU A 117 -13.71 11.40 -10.16
N GLU A 118 -14.64 11.73 -9.26
CA GLU A 118 -14.68 11.13 -7.91
C GLU A 118 -15.06 9.65 -7.96
N TYR A 119 -15.93 9.25 -8.88
CA TYR A 119 -16.24 7.84 -9.12
C TYR A 119 -15.00 7.05 -9.56
N GLU A 120 -14.25 7.55 -10.54
CA GLU A 120 -13.04 6.90 -11.01
C GLU A 120 -11.96 6.83 -9.90
N LEU A 121 -11.85 7.88 -9.09
CA LEU A 121 -10.95 7.87 -7.93
C LEU A 121 -11.39 6.85 -6.87
N THR A 122 -12.69 6.80 -6.56
CA THR A 122 -13.23 5.85 -5.57
C THR A 122 -13.02 4.40 -6.03
N LYS A 123 -13.25 4.12 -7.31
CA LYS A 123 -12.99 2.81 -7.92
C LYS A 123 -11.51 2.42 -7.84
N LEU A 124 -10.61 3.35 -8.15
CA LEU A 124 -9.16 3.15 -8.00
C LEU A 124 -8.79 2.78 -6.56
N LEU A 125 -9.23 3.56 -5.56
CA LEU A 125 -8.88 3.33 -4.17
C LEU A 125 -9.49 2.04 -3.61
N ALA A 126 -10.72 1.70 -4.00
CA ALA A 126 -11.35 0.44 -3.63
C ALA A 126 -10.60 -0.77 -4.22
N SER A 127 -10.24 -0.71 -5.52
CA SER A 127 -9.44 -1.75 -6.16
C SER A 127 -8.05 -1.88 -5.51
N GLN A 128 -7.44 -0.77 -5.14
CA GLN A 128 -6.16 -0.75 -4.44
C GLN A 128 -6.28 -1.42 -3.06
N GLU A 129 -7.31 -1.09 -2.28
CA GLU A 129 -7.55 -1.67 -0.96
C GLU A 129 -7.76 -3.18 -1.03
N ASP A 130 -8.59 -3.66 -1.97
CA ASP A 130 -8.87 -5.07 -2.16
C ASP A 130 -7.57 -5.83 -2.56
N ALA A 131 -6.78 -5.29 -3.48
CA ALA A 131 -5.50 -5.87 -3.90
C ALA A 131 -4.47 -5.89 -2.75
N GLN A 132 -4.36 -4.80 -1.97
CA GLN A 132 -3.47 -4.73 -0.81
C GLN A 132 -3.90 -5.70 0.27
N THR A 133 -5.18 -5.82 0.54
CA THR A 133 -5.72 -6.79 1.51
C THR A 133 -5.30 -8.21 1.14
N SER A 134 -5.46 -8.59 -0.13
CA SER A 134 -5.04 -9.91 -0.63
C SER A 134 -3.54 -10.14 -0.47
N MET A 135 -2.73 -9.18 -0.87
CA MET A 135 -1.27 -9.25 -0.72
C MET A 135 -0.84 -9.39 0.75
N TYR A 136 -1.45 -8.62 1.64
CA TYR A 136 -1.12 -8.64 3.06
C TYR A 136 -1.53 -9.94 3.74
N GLN A 137 -2.68 -10.51 3.37
CA GLN A 137 -3.12 -11.83 3.87
C GLN A 137 -2.10 -12.90 3.48
N GLN A 138 -1.66 -12.93 2.23
CA GLN A 138 -0.65 -13.86 1.76
C GLN A 138 0.70 -13.66 2.47
N GLY A 139 1.15 -12.42 2.60
CA GLY A 139 2.41 -12.09 3.30
C GLY A 139 2.38 -12.46 4.77
N TYR A 140 1.26 -12.22 5.46
CA TYR A 140 1.08 -12.63 6.86
C TYR A 140 1.15 -14.16 7.02
N GLU A 141 0.35 -14.87 6.24
CA GLU A 141 0.30 -16.34 6.30
C GLU A 141 1.66 -16.94 6.00
N GLN A 142 2.32 -16.50 4.94
CA GLN A 142 3.63 -16.98 4.53
C GLN A 142 4.70 -16.71 5.60
N SER A 143 4.76 -15.49 6.14
CA SER A 143 5.72 -15.14 7.19
C SER A 143 5.47 -15.92 8.48
N TYR A 144 4.23 -16.13 8.86
CA TYR A 144 3.86 -16.93 10.02
C TYR A 144 4.30 -18.39 9.86
N TYR A 145 3.89 -19.04 8.75
CA TYR A 145 4.23 -20.44 8.50
C TYR A 145 5.72 -20.70 8.37
N ASN A 146 6.42 -19.85 7.64
CA ASN A 146 7.86 -19.98 7.50
C ASN A 146 8.57 -19.83 8.84
N THR A 147 8.13 -18.90 9.68
CA THR A 147 8.73 -18.70 11.01
C THR A 147 8.45 -19.90 11.91
N VAL A 148 7.22 -20.41 11.97
CA VAL A 148 6.87 -21.59 12.76
C VAL A 148 7.63 -22.82 12.28
N TYR A 149 7.65 -23.09 10.98
CA TYR A 149 8.38 -24.20 10.39
C TYR A 149 9.87 -24.16 10.73
N ASN A 150 10.49 -23.00 10.58
CA ASN A 150 11.90 -22.81 10.85
C ASN A 150 12.22 -23.03 12.34
N LEU A 151 11.35 -22.58 13.26
CA LEU A 151 11.49 -22.82 14.68
C LEU A 151 11.40 -24.31 15.02
N GLN A 152 10.41 -25.03 14.46
CA GLN A 152 10.20 -26.45 14.74
C GLN A 152 11.35 -27.30 14.23
N VAL A 153 11.86 -27.04 13.03
CA VAL A 153 13.00 -27.81 12.49
C VAL A 153 14.25 -27.57 13.31
N ASN A 154 14.49 -26.37 13.80
CA ASN A 154 15.67 -26.04 14.60
C ASN A 154 15.60 -26.65 16.00
N LEU A 155 14.42 -26.64 16.62
CA LEU A 155 14.20 -27.21 17.95
C LEU A 155 14.09 -28.74 17.92
N GLY A 156 13.99 -29.36 16.74
CA GLY A 156 13.80 -30.83 16.60
C GLY A 156 12.47 -31.33 17.17
N VAL A 157 11.49 -30.47 17.33
CA VAL A 157 10.20 -30.76 17.96
C VAL A 157 9.08 -30.54 16.93
N GLY A 158 8.36 -31.59 16.58
CA GLY A 158 7.09 -31.47 15.86
C GLY A 158 6.00 -31.09 16.87
N VAL A 159 5.62 -29.80 16.90
CA VAL A 159 4.47 -29.33 17.69
C VAL A 159 3.31 -29.10 16.75
N ASP A 160 2.11 -29.49 17.12
CA ASP A 160 0.89 -29.12 16.43
C ASP A 160 0.80 -27.59 16.37
N PHE A 161 0.92 -27.02 15.17
CA PHE A 161 0.71 -25.59 14.99
C PHE A 161 -0.72 -25.34 14.51
N THR A 162 -1.38 -24.42 15.18
CA THR A 162 -2.70 -23.98 14.76
C THR A 162 -2.55 -23.02 13.58
N ARG A 163 -3.23 -23.29 12.47
CA ARG A 163 -3.34 -22.33 11.37
C ARG A 163 -3.83 -21.00 11.93
N PRO A 164 -3.22 -19.86 11.53
CA PRO A 164 -3.82 -18.57 11.85
C PRO A 164 -5.25 -18.59 11.30
N THR A 165 -6.21 -18.38 12.18
CA THR A 165 -7.61 -18.28 11.75
C THR A 165 -7.77 -17.06 10.87
N LYS A 166 -8.70 -17.07 9.90
CA LYS A 166 -9.01 -15.86 9.10
C LYS A 166 -9.26 -14.64 9.99
N ASN A 167 -9.92 -14.81 11.12
CA ASN A 167 -10.14 -13.74 12.09
C ASN A 167 -8.84 -13.15 12.65
N LEU A 168 -7.84 -13.97 12.87
CA LEU A 168 -6.54 -13.52 13.39
C LEU A 168 -5.78 -12.69 12.36
N VAL A 169 -5.80 -13.12 11.09
CA VAL A 169 -5.22 -12.35 9.98
C VAL A 169 -5.97 -11.02 9.82
N VAL A 170 -7.30 -11.04 9.76
CA VAL A 170 -8.12 -9.83 9.67
C VAL A 170 -7.86 -8.90 10.85
N THR A 171 -7.73 -9.42 12.07
CA THR A 171 -7.39 -8.62 13.25
C THR A 171 -6.03 -7.94 13.09
N ALA A 172 -5.00 -8.69 12.64
CA ALA A 172 -3.66 -8.15 12.42
C ALA A 172 -3.65 -7.05 11.35
N LEU A 173 -4.42 -7.22 10.27
CA LEU A 173 -4.55 -6.22 9.20
C LEU A 173 -5.28 -4.95 9.67
N ASN A 174 -6.24 -5.07 10.57
CA ASN A 174 -7.00 -3.95 11.12
C ASN A 174 -6.33 -3.28 12.32
N GLU A 175 -5.25 -3.87 12.85
CA GLU A 175 -4.52 -3.27 13.94
C GLU A 175 -3.89 -1.93 13.54
N ALA A 176 -4.24 -0.88 14.26
CA ALA A 176 -3.70 0.45 13.99
C ALA A 176 -2.17 0.48 14.23
N TYR A 177 -1.45 0.97 13.25
CA TYR A 177 -0.04 1.35 13.35
C TYR A 177 0.06 2.87 13.25
N LEU A 178 0.70 3.52 14.22
CA LEU A 178 0.73 4.99 14.33
C LEU A 178 -0.68 5.63 14.26
N GLY A 179 -1.65 5.01 14.91
CA GLY A 179 -3.01 5.52 15.07
C GLY A 179 -3.99 5.29 13.92
N GLN A 180 -3.57 4.63 12.84
CA GLN A 180 -4.41 4.33 11.68
C GLN A 180 -4.05 2.96 11.11
N ASN A 181 -5.04 2.24 10.56
CA ASN A 181 -4.79 1.05 9.75
C ASN A 181 -4.46 1.42 8.30
N PHE A 182 -4.10 0.43 7.48
CA PHE A 182 -3.71 0.68 6.08
C PHE A 182 -4.88 1.21 5.23
N SER A 183 -6.10 0.70 5.46
CA SER A 183 -7.30 1.15 4.76
C SER A 183 -7.56 2.64 5.04
N ASP A 184 -7.55 3.05 6.32
CA ASP A 184 -7.70 4.46 6.68
C ASP A 184 -6.67 5.35 5.98
N ARG A 185 -5.45 4.88 5.80
CA ARG A 185 -4.39 5.62 5.10
C ARG A 185 -4.61 5.72 3.60
N ILE A 186 -5.16 4.69 2.96
CA ILE A 186 -5.54 4.75 1.54
C ILE A 186 -6.59 5.85 1.35
N TRP A 187 -7.61 5.88 2.19
CA TRP A 187 -8.74 6.78 2.03
C TRP A 187 -8.53 8.20 2.57
N LYS A 188 -7.63 8.38 3.54
CA LYS A 188 -7.33 9.69 4.14
C LYS A 188 -6.97 10.77 3.10
N ASN A 189 -6.28 10.38 2.05
CA ASN A 189 -5.83 11.31 1.01
C ASN A 189 -6.87 11.52 -0.11
N LYS A 190 -8.02 10.82 -0.07
CA LYS A 190 -9.05 10.92 -1.12
C LYS A 190 -9.53 12.36 -1.30
N ASP A 191 -9.92 13.01 -0.20
CA ASP A 191 -10.47 14.37 -0.24
C ASP A 191 -9.44 15.39 -0.72
N LEU A 192 -8.19 15.26 -0.27
CA LEU A 192 -7.09 16.10 -0.73
C LEU A 192 -6.82 15.89 -2.23
N LEU A 193 -6.82 14.64 -2.68
CA LEU A 193 -6.61 14.31 -4.08
C LEU A 193 -7.76 14.83 -4.94
N LEU A 194 -9.00 14.66 -4.49
CA LEU A 194 -10.19 15.18 -5.16
C LEU A 194 -10.18 16.72 -5.22
N ALA A 195 -9.80 17.40 -4.14
CA ALA A 195 -9.64 18.85 -4.10
C ALA A 195 -8.57 19.34 -5.10
N ASN A 196 -7.45 18.62 -5.21
CA ASN A 196 -6.41 18.92 -6.19
C ASN A 196 -6.89 18.71 -7.63
N LEU A 197 -7.62 17.64 -7.92
CA LEU A 197 -8.24 17.41 -9.24
C LEU A 197 -9.23 18.53 -9.58
N GLN A 198 -10.07 18.92 -8.64
CA GLN A 198 -11.01 20.03 -8.82
C GLN A 198 -10.29 21.36 -9.08
N LEU A 199 -9.20 21.63 -8.35
CA LEU A 199 -8.39 22.83 -8.52
C LEU A 199 -7.79 22.89 -9.93
N GLU A 200 -7.18 21.79 -10.39
CA GLU A 200 -6.56 21.74 -11.73
C GLU A 200 -7.61 21.86 -12.85
N LEU A 201 -8.78 21.24 -12.69
CA LEU A 201 -9.89 21.38 -13.63
C LEU A 201 -10.39 22.84 -13.68
N THR A 202 -10.63 23.44 -12.51
CA THR A 202 -11.11 24.84 -12.40
C THR A 202 -10.09 25.82 -12.96
N LYS A 203 -8.80 25.66 -12.66
CA LYS A 203 -7.72 26.46 -13.28
C LYS A 203 -7.69 26.28 -14.80
N GLY A 204 -7.90 25.06 -15.29
CA GLY A 204 -7.97 24.78 -16.71
C GLY A 204 -9.07 25.60 -17.39
N PHE A 205 -10.26 25.63 -16.83
CA PHE A 205 -11.40 26.41 -17.35
C PHE A 205 -11.19 27.93 -17.23
N LEU A 206 -10.60 28.41 -16.12
CA LEU A 206 -10.27 29.82 -15.94
C LEU A 206 -9.23 30.31 -16.95
N MET A 207 -8.24 29.49 -17.23
CA MET A 207 -7.13 29.84 -18.12
C MET A 207 -7.39 29.51 -19.59
N GLY A 208 -8.55 28.93 -19.92
CA GLY A 208 -8.91 28.48 -21.26
C GLY A 208 -7.94 27.41 -21.79
N LYS A 209 -7.49 26.49 -20.93
CA LYS A 209 -6.63 25.37 -21.34
C LYS A 209 -7.40 24.41 -22.24
N SER A 210 -6.68 23.80 -23.19
CA SER A 210 -7.22 22.70 -23.99
C SER A 210 -7.43 21.46 -23.15
N ASN A 211 -8.29 20.56 -23.64
CA ASN A 211 -8.50 19.26 -23.05
C ASN A 211 -7.18 18.51 -22.72
N LYS A 212 -6.25 18.46 -23.69
CA LYS A 212 -4.95 17.81 -23.52
C LYS A 212 -4.17 18.39 -22.31
N GLN A 213 -4.13 19.71 -22.17
CA GLN A 213 -3.41 20.36 -21.06
C GLN A 213 -4.06 20.08 -19.70
N VAL A 214 -5.39 20.02 -19.63
CA VAL A 214 -6.11 19.66 -18.39
C VAL A 214 -5.87 18.19 -18.06
N ALA A 215 -6.00 17.30 -19.04
CA ALA A 215 -5.77 15.87 -18.87
C ALA A 215 -4.34 15.55 -18.38
N GLU A 216 -3.33 16.26 -18.90
CA GLU A 216 -1.94 16.14 -18.44
C GLU A 216 -1.76 16.60 -16.98
N SER A 217 -2.44 17.69 -16.58
CA SER A 217 -2.41 18.18 -15.18
C SER A 217 -3.05 17.15 -14.21
N LEU A 218 -4.20 16.56 -14.58
CA LEU A 218 -4.85 15.54 -13.77
C LEU A 218 -4.00 14.26 -13.67
N ALA A 219 -3.43 13.80 -14.79
CA ALA A 219 -2.54 12.65 -14.81
C ALA A 219 -1.30 12.84 -13.90
N LYS A 220 -0.71 14.04 -13.88
CA LYS A 220 0.40 14.38 -12.99
C LYS A 220 0.01 14.29 -11.52
N THR A 221 -1.18 14.73 -11.16
CA THR A 221 -1.71 14.64 -9.80
C THR A 221 -1.84 13.19 -9.36
N LEU A 222 -2.39 12.30 -10.20
CA LEU A 222 -2.52 10.88 -9.91
C LEU A 222 -1.17 10.17 -9.83
N ASN A 223 -0.24 10.46 -10.73
CA ASN A 223 1.11 9.88 -10.69
C ASN A 223 1.86 10.26 -9.40
N SER A 224 1.67 11.46 -8.89
CA SER A 224 2.24 11.84 -7.59
C SER A 224 1.64 11.01 -6.44
N ASN A 225 0.37 10.66 -6.51
CA ASN A 225 -0.29 9.79 -5.51
C ASN A 225 0.18 8.33 -5.60
N TYR A 226 0.49 7.83 -6.80
CA TYR A 226 1.00 6.48 -7.01
C TYR A 226 2.22 6.17 -6.13
N TYR A 227 3.21 7.07 -6.08
CA TYR A 227 4.41 6.88 -5.26
C TYR A 227 4.09 6.83 -3.76
N SER A 228 3.09 7.59 -3.32
CA SER A 228 2.62 7.53 -1.93
C SER A 228 1.93 6.19 -1.62
N ALA A 229 1.16 5.67 -2.57
CA ALA A 229 0.50 4.37 -2.47
C ALA A 229 1.50 3.21 -2.43
N GLU A 230 2.53 3.24 -3.28
CA GLU A 230 3.64 2.27 -3.28
C GLU A 230 4.40 2.29 -1.94
N THR A 231 4.77 3.49 -1.46
CA THR A 231 5.43 3.66 -0.16
C THR A 231 4.61 3.06 0.98
N LEU A 232 3.31 3.33 0.98
CA LEU A 232 2.38 2.80 1.97
C LEU A 232 2.36 1.27 1.90
N ALA A 233 2.16 0.70 0.72
CA ALA A 233 2.06 -0.74 0.52
C ALA A 233 3.29 -1.49 1.04
N ARG A 234 4.48 -1.06 0.69
CA ARG A 234 5.75 -1.67 1.14
C ARG A 234 5.96 -1.52 2.65
N THR A 235 5.63 -0.35 3.20
CA THR A 235 5.80 -0.12 4.64
C THR A 235 4.87 -0.99 5.47
N GLU A 236 3.61 -1.10 5.05
CA GLU A 236 2.63 -1.95 5.74
C GLU A 236 2.91 -3.45 5.53
N MET A 237 3.44 -3.86 4.37
CA MET A 237 3.86 -5.24 4.16
C MET A 237 4.95 -5.65 5.17
N ASN A 238 5.96 -4.80 5.35
CA ASN A 238 7.00 -5.03 6.37
C ASN A 238 6.40 -5.09 7.78
N ASN A 239 5.46 -4.21 8.12
CA ASN A 239 4.73 -4.23 9.39
C ASN A 239 4.03 -5.58 9.61
N ILE A 240 3.28 -6.05 8.62
CA ILE A 240 2.46 -7.27 8.68
C ILE A 240 3.33 -8.52 8.80
N CYS A 241 4.41 -8.60 8.03
CA CYS A 241 5.35 -9.73 8.10
C CYS A 241 6.06 -9.81 9.46
N ASN A 242 6.48 -8.68 10.03
CA ASN A 242 7.10 -8.67 11.36
C ASN A 242 6.09 -8.99 12.50
N GLN A 243 4.83 -8.60 12.35
CA GLN A 243 3.78 -9.02 13.28
C GLN A 243 3.53 -10.54 13.21
N ALA A 244 3.49 -11.10 12.00
CA ALA A 244 3.35 -12.53 11.79
C ALA A 244 4.51 -13.32 12.42
N ALA A 245 5.75 -12.86 12.24
CA ALA A 245 6.94 -13.44 12.87
C ALA A 245 6.86 -13.36 14.40
N LEU A 246 6.50 -12.20 14.96
CA LEU A 246 6.36 -12.01 16.41
C LEU A 246 5.26 -12.94 16.99
N ARG A 247 4.18 -13.11 16.26
CA ARG A 247 3.11 -14.05 16.64
C ARG A 247 3.59 -15.50 16.62
N ALA A 248 4.39 -15.87 15.63
CA ALA A 248 5.02 -17.17 15.54
C ALA A 248 5.98 -17.41 16.73
N TYR A 249 6.79 -16.41 17.09
CA TYR A 249 7.67 -16.46 18.28
C TYR A 249 6.86 -16.75 19.54
N SER A 250 5.81 -15.98 19.77
CA SER A 250 4.94 -16.17 20.95
C SER A 250 4.29 -17.55 20.98
N SER A 251 3.84 -18.08 19.82
CA SER A 251 3.20 -19.39 19.72
C SER A 251 4.15 -20.56 20.01
N GLN A 252 5.45 -20.35 19.83
CA GLN A 252 6.50 -21.35 20.05
C GLN A 252 7.32 -21.09 21.33
N ASN A 253 6.81 -20.22 22.24
CA ASN A 253 7.47 -19.85 23.50
C ASN A 253 8.86 -19.25 23.35
N VAL A 254 9.14 -18.61 22.22
CA VAL A 254 10.35 -17.80 22.05
C VAL A 254 10.19 -16.53 22.87
N THR A 255 11.13 -16.23 23.75
CA THR A 255 11.04 -15.11 24.70
C THR A 255 11.79 -13.87 24.21
N GLU A 256 12.75 -14.02 23.30
CA GLU A 256 13.61 -12.95 22.80
C GLU A 256 13.78 -13.01 21.29
N TYR A 257 13.95 -11.85 20.68
CA TYR A 257 14.29 -11.71 19.27
C TYR A 257 15.44 -10.72 19.07
N GLU A 258 16.22 -10.91 18.03
CA GLU A 258 17.29 -10.01 17.60
C GLU A 258 16.76 -9.16 16.42
N PHE A 259 17.02 -7.86 16.47
CA PHE A 259 16.71 -6.93 15.37
C PHE A 259 17.78 -7.05 14.28
N LEU A 260 17.35 -7.30 13.04
CA LEU A 260 18.22 -7.35 11.88
C LEU A 260 17.96 -6.21 10.91
N ALA A 261 18.90 -5.29 10.78
CA ALA A 261 18.89 -4.31 9.72
C ALA A 261 19.34 -4.95 8.40
N THR A 262 18.75 -4.53 7.27
CA THR A 262 19.27 -4.93 5.97
C THR A 262 20.70 -4.42 5.78
N LEU A 263 21.63 -5.26 5.38
CA LEU A 263 23.01 -4.87 5.11
C LEU A 263 23.12 -4.28 3.70
N ASP A 264 22.81 -3.00 3.56
CA ASP A 264 23.01 -2.23 2.33
C ASP A 264 23.23 -0.74 2.62
N MET A 265 23.62 0.02 1.59
CA MET A 265 23.90 1.46 1.73
C MET A 265 22.65 2.33 1.92
N LYS A 266 21.45 1.78 1.69
CA LYS A 266 20.17 2.50 1.83
C LYS A 266 19.56 2.36 3.24
N THR A 267 20.12 1.50 4.07
CA THR A 267 19.64 1.27 5.44
C THR A 267 19.80 2.54 6.27
N SER A 268 18.72 2.95 6.95
CA SER A 268 18.67 4.18 7.74
C SER A 268 19.55 4.07 9.01
N GLU A 269 19.98 5.21 9.53
CA GLU A 269 20.78 5.28 10.76
C GLU A 269 20.03 4.67 11.95
N VAL A 270 18.72 4.87 12.04
CA VAL A 270 17.89 4.30 13.11
C VAL A 270 17.95 2.77 13.06
N CYS A 271 17.76 2.15 11.89
CA CYS A 271 17.88 0.70 11.76
C CYS A 271 19.30 0.20 12.04
N ARG A 272 20.34 0.90 11.56
CA ARG A 272 21.74 0.58 11.85
C ARG A 272 22.05 0.57 13.35
N SER A 273 21.44 1.50 14.08
CA SER A 273 21.66 1.64 15.53
C SER A 273 21.03 0.51 16.36
N LEU A 274 20.02 -0.18 15.81
CA LEU A 274 19.35 -1.31 16.47
C LEU A 274 19.86 -2.66 15.99
N ASP A 275 20.65 -2.71 14.94
CA ASP A 275 21.18 -3.93 14.36
C ASP A 275 21.93 -4.80 15.40
N GLY A 276 21.56 -6.06 15.48
CA GLY A 276 22.13 -7.02 16.43
C GLY A 276 21.65 -6.85 17.88
N LYS A 277 20.75 -5.92 18.17
CA LYS A 277 20.21 -5.77 19.53
C LYS A 277 19.10 -6.79 19.79
N ILE A 278 19.14 -7.36 21.00
CA ILE A 278 18.16 -8.34 21.46
C ILE A 278 17.10 -7.65 22.30
N PHE A 279 15.85 -8.03 22.08
CA PHE A 279 14.69 -7.51 22.78
C PHE A 279 13.77 -8.66 23.20
N LYS A 280 13.03 -8.47 24.28
CA LYS A 280 12.00 -9.44 24.68
C LYS A 280 10.77 -9.36 23.78
N VAL A 281 10.21 -10.50 23.42
CA VAL A 281 8.95 -10.59 22.64
C VAL A 281 7.80 -9.84 23.34
N SER A 282 7.74 -9.90 24.68
CA SER A 282 6.73 -9.18 25.48
C SER A 282 6.90 -7.66 25.51
N GLU A 283 8.07 -7.14 25.13
CA GLU A 283 8.40 -5.70 25.09
C GLU A 283 8.45 -5.17 23.66
N ALA A 284 8.01 -5.98 22.68
CA ALA A 284 8.01 -5.59 21.26
C ALA A 284 7.08 -4.39 21.02
N ALA A 285 7.63 -3.32 20.47
CA ALA A 285 6.93 -2.08 20.18
C ALA A 285 7.22 -1.63 18.74
N ARG A 286 6.18 -1.62 17.90
CA ARG A 286 6.27 -1.21 16.48
C ARG A 286 6.75 0.25 16.37
N GLY A 287 7.69 0.49 15.47
CA GLY A 287 8.28 1.83 15.30
C GLY A 287 9.32 2.21 16.34
N VAL A 288 9.61 1.34 17.33
CA VAL A 288 10.60 1.55 18.41
C VAL A 288 11.71 0.50 18.35
N ASN A 289 11.37 -0.76 18.54
CA ASN A 289 12.28 -1.90 18.51
C ASN A 289 11.82 -3.04 17.59
N LEU A 290 10.60 -2.97 17.06
CA LEU A 290 10.04 -3.88 16.07
C LEU A 290 9.82 -3.11 14.75
N PRO A 291 10.35 -3.61 13.60
CA PRO A 291 10.10 -2.99 12.29
C PRO A 291 8.61 -2.94 11.91
N PRO A 292 8.19 -1.97 11.04
CA PRO A 292 9.00 -0.93 10.42
C PRO A 292 9.26 0.26 11.36
N LEU A 293 10.44 0.88 11.26
CA LEU A 293 10.80 2.09 12.03
C LEU A 293 10.57 3.38 11.24
N HIS A 294 10.44 3.28 9.92
CA HIS A 294 10.27 4.40 8.98
C HIS A 294 9.65 3.90 7.66
N PRO A 295 9.14 4.80 6.79
CA PRO A 295 8.71 4.40 5.45
C PRO A 295 9.81 3.66 4.67
N HIS A 296 9.42 2.64 3.90
CA HIS A 296 10.32 1.74 3.17
C HIS A 296 11.33 1.00 4.06
N CYS A 297 11.02 0.76 5.33
CA CYS A 297 11.86 -0.04 6.20
C CYS A 297 11.95 -1.48 5.66
N ARG A 298 13.17 -2.04 5.62
CA ARG A 298 13.43 -3.40 5.15
C ARG A 298 14.06 -4.28 6.24
N SER A 299 14.12 -3.76 7.46
CA SER A 299 14.59 -4.50 8.61
C SER A 299 13.58 -5.59 9.00
N THR A 300 14.09 -6.64 9.65
CA THR A 300 13.28 -7.76 10.14
C THR A 300 13.79 -8.20 11.52
N THR A 301 13.28 -9.30 12.02
CA THR A 301 13.71 -9.91 13.30
C THR A 301 14.02 -11.38 13.12
N ILE A 302 14.89 -11.91 13.97
CA ILE A 302 15.11 -13.36 14.10
C ILE A 302 14.90 -13.78 15.56
N PRO A 303 14.45 -15.04 15.80
CA PRO A 303 14.31 -15.53 17.17
C PRO A 303 15.67 -15.77 17.79
N VAL A 304 15.82 -15.46 19.08
CA VAL A 304 17.00 -15.86 19.86
C VAL A 304 16.72 -17.22 20.47
N ILE A 305 17.51 -18.22 20.03
CA ILE A 305 17.43 -19.60 20.50
C ILE A 305 18.82 -20.04 20.94
N ASP A 306 18.90 -20.80 22.02
CA ASP A 306 20.17 -21.39 22.50
C ASP A 306 20.82 -22.22 21.38
N GLY A 307 21.99 -21.82 20.88
CA GLY A 307 22.69 -22.46 19.77
C GLY A 307 22.91 -21.62 18.51
N ASN A 308 22.38 -20.40 18.44
CA ASN A 308 22.48 -19.51 17.26
C ASN A 308 23.90 -18.93 17.00
N LYS A 309 24.95 -19.50 17.55
CA LYS A 309 26.31 -18.90 17.52
C LYS A 309 27.04 -18.89 16.18
N ASN A 310 26.49 -19.55 15.13
CA ASN A 310 27.13 -19.66 13.80
C ASN A 310 26.20 -19.26 12.67
N LEU A 311 25.42 -18.21 12.84
CA LEU A 311 24.55 -17.70 11.80
C LEU A 311 25.34 -16.91 10.75
N THR A 312 24.85 -16.91 9.53
CA THR A 312 25.24 -15.98 8.46
C THR A 312 24.12 -14.99 8.20
N ARG A 313 24.41 -13.90 7.50
CA ARG A 313 23.47 -12.86 7.11
C ARG A 313 23.56 -12.60 5.62
N LEU A 314 22.47 -12.15 5.04
CA LEU A 314 22.44 -11.65 3.68
C LEU A 314 22.72 -10.16 3.64
N ALA A 315 23.65 -9.77 2.78
CA ALA A 315 23.86 -8.38 2.37
C ALA A 315 23.30 -8.19 0.94
N LYS A 316 22.72 -7.03 0.68
CA LYS A 316 22.19 -6.68 -0.64
C LYS A 316 23.17 -5.76 -1.37
N GLY A 317 23.78 -6.27 -2.45
CA GLY A 317 24.63 -5.52 -3.37
C GLY A 317 23.88 -5.02 -4.60
N GLN A 318 24.63 -4.53 -5.59
CA GLN A 318 24.07 -4.10 -6.86
C GLN A 318 23.55 -5.28 -7.70
N ASP A 319 24.26 -6.42 -7.61
CA ASP A 319 23.97 -7.62 -8.41
C ASP A 319 23.07 -8.64 -7.69
N GLY A 320 22.48 -8.28 -6.55
CA GLY A 320 21.62 -9.14 -5.76
C GLY A 320 22.11 -9.38 -4.33
N TYR A 321 21.60 -10.44 -3.71
CA TYR A 321 21.99 -10.84 -2.35
C TYR A 321 23.27 -11.67 -2.35
N TYR A 322 24.12 -11.46 -1.34
CA TYR A 322 25.30 -12.26 -1.07
C TYR A 322 25.46 -12.52 0.43
N GLU A 323 26.10 -13.65 0.74
CA GLU A 323 26.25 -14.13 2.11
C GLU A 323 27.44 -13.47 2.83
N VAL A 324 27.25 -13.11 4.09
CA VAL A 324 28.30 -12.66 5.00
C VAL A 324 28.15 -13.39 6.34
N GLY A 325 29.21 -13.45 7.15
CA GLY A 325 29.12 -13.95 8.53
C GLY A 325 28.09 -13.16 9.35
N ASN A 326 27.69 -13.69 10.53
CA ASN A 326 26.80 -12.96 11.45
C ASN A 326 27.56 -11.78 12.08
N ILE A 327 27.69 -10.74 11.30
CA ILE A 327 28.39 -9.50 11.65
C ILE A 327 27.40 -8.34 11.75
N SER A 328 27.71 -7.37 12.60
CA SER A 328 26.92 -6.14 12.72
C SER A 328 26.99 -5.31 11.43
N TYR A 329 26.04 -4.40 11.24
CA TYR A 329 26.06 -3.45 10.12
C TYR A 329 27.39 -2.67 10.06
N LYS A 330 27.93 -2.26 11.22
CA LYS A 330 29.20 -1.54 11.32
C LYS A 330 30.38 -2.37 10.82
N GLU A 331 30.45 -3.65 11.20
CA GLU A 331 31.47 -4.58 10.71
C GLU A 331 31.34 -4.87 9.24
N TRP A 332 30.10 -5.04 8.74
CA TRP A 332 29.83 -5.20 7.32
C TRP A 332 30.33 -3.99 6.51
N LEU A 333 29.98 -2.77 6.93
CA LEU A 333 30.43 -1.54 6.27
C LEU A 333 31.96 -1.50 6.17
N LYS A 334 32.66 -1.74 7.28
CA LYS A 334 34.12 -1.74 7.35
C LYS A 334 34.76 -2.82 6.46
N ASN A 335 34.19 -4.02 6.44
CA ASN A 335 34.82 -5.18 5.79
C ASN A 335 34.53 -5.28 4.29
N TYR A 336 33.40 -4.74 3.82
CA TYR A 336 32.89 -4.95 2.46
C TYR A 336 32.67 -3.66 1.66
N VAL A 337 32.57 -2.50 2.29
CA VAL A 337 32.29 -1.21 1.63
C VAL A 337 33.45 -0.23 1.72
N ASP A 338 34.04 -0.04 2.90
CA ASP A 338 35.09 0.96 3.16
C ASP A 338 36.52 0.41 2.89
N LYS A 339 36.65 -0.54 1.98
CA LYS A 339 37.94 -1.12 1.57
C LYS A 339 38.71 -0.22 0.63
#